data_24d868918678beb29490dae8c3d00903
#
_entry.id   24d868918678beb29490dae8c3d00903
#
_cell.length_a   1.000
_cell.length_b   1.000
_cell.length_c   1.000
_cell.angle_alpha   90.00
_cell.angle_beta   90.00
_cell.angle_gamma   90.00
#
_symmetry.space_group_name_H-M   'P 1'
#
loop_
_entity.id
_entity.type
_entity.pdbx_description
1 polymer ?
#
loop_
_entity_poly.entity_id
_entity_poly.type
_entity_poly.pdbx_seq_one_letter_code
_entity_poly.pdbx_strand_id
1 'polypeptide(L)'
;AYEVNIRYNDAIPAADDAFVFRLLVRELAARHGKLATFMGRPLNDRGGSGMHVNFSFRREDGSNAFHDPNDPEGLSTLTRQSAAGVLAHHTGMAAIMGNHVNAFKRLQPDMLNGYWAIWGHDDRSVTVRVPPARGEGTRLEQRTADAAANPYLVGAAVLNAARFGVEDAMELGPPQTVGGQPDSDVCIPANLAEAIDAMNADTRLVEALGPELVEAFTILKRGEWERYAGAVEDTSSTEVSDWELRYYLPYY
;
A
#
# COMPACT_ATOMS: atom_id res chain seq x y z
N ALA A 1 -2.13 18.39 6.69
CA ALA A 1 -2.58 17.01 6.53
C ALA A 1 -3.27 16.54 7.80
N TYR A 2 -4.22 15.62 7.67
CA TYR A 2 -4.94 14.99 8.77
C TYR A 2 -4.81 13.48 8.63
N GLU A 3 -4.65 12.78 9.74
CA GLU A 3 -4.75 11.32 9.78
C GLU A 3 -6.09 10.94 10.38
N VAL A 4 -6.77 9.98 9.74
CA VAL A 4 -8.04 9.45 10.20
C VAL A 4 -7.92 7.94 10.30
N ASN A 5 -8.23 7.40 11.46
CA ASN A 5 -8.27 5.95 11.69
C ASN A 5 -9.72 5.46 11.60
N ILE A 6 -9.96 4.52 10.70
CA ILE A 6 -11.25 3.84 10.57
C ILE A 6 -11.25 2.65 11.55
N ARG A 7 -12.39 2.39 12.20
CA ARG A 7 -12.54 1.21 13.05
C ARG A 7 -12.33 -0.05 12.22
N TYR A 8 -11.56 -1.01 12.74
CA TYR A 8 -11.34 -2.29 12.06
C TYR A 8 -12.66 -3.05 11.86
N ASN A 9 -12.76 -3.76 10.75
CA ASN A 9 -13.90 -4.57 10.34
C ASN A 9 -13.42 -5.74 9.47
N ASP A 10 -14.33 -6.59 9.03
CA ASP A 10 -14.01 -7.57 7.99
C ASP A 10 -13.58 -6.86 6.69
N ALA A 11 -12.83 -7.57 5.85
CA ALA A 11 -12.09 -6.97 4.74
C ALA A 11 -12.99 -6.16 3.77
N ILE A 12 -14.14 -6.71 3.37
CA ILE A 12 -15.05 -6.00 2.44
C ILE A 12 -15.71 -4.81 3.09
N PRO A 13 -16.36 -4.90 4.28
CA PRO A 13 -16.89 -3.73 4.97
C PRO A 13 -15.84 -2.66 5.28
N ALA A 14 -14.58 -3.04 5.58
CA ALA A 14 -13.51 -2.05 5.78
C ALA A 14 -13.15 -1.30 4.49
N ALA A 15 -13.19 -1.98 3.33
CA ALA A 15 -13.00 -1.35 2.04
C ALA A 15 -14.17 -0.43 1.67
N ASP A 16 -15.42 -0.84 1.98
CA ASP A 16 -16.63 0.00 1.83
C ASP A 16 -16.51 1.27 2.66
N ASP A 17 -16.12 1.14 3.93
CA ASP A 17 -15.93 2.27 4.84
C ASP A 17 -14.86 3.24 4.32
N ALA A 18 -13.74 2.74 3.80
CA ALA A 18 -12.68 3.57 3.22
C ALA A 18 -13.15 4.29 1.93
N PHE A 19 -13.93 3.63 1.09
CA PHE A 19 -14.51 4.21 -0.12
C PHE A 19 -15.50 5.32 0.23
N VAL A 20 -16.47 5.04 1.11
CA VAL A 20 -17.49 5.99 1.55
C VAL A 20 -16.86 7.17 2.28
N PHE A 21 -15.86 6.92 3.13
CA PHE A 21 -15.11 7.97 3.84
C PHE A 21 -14.54 9.01 2.85
N ARG A 22 -13.85 8.57 1.80
CA ARG A 22 -13.28 9.48 0.79
C ARG A 22 -14.35 10.31 0.10
N LEU A 23 -15.46 9.69 -0.28
CA LEU A 23 -16.59 10.38 -0.90
C LEU A 23 -17.17 11.45 0.03
N LEU A 24 -17.44 11.08 1.29
CA LEU A 24 -18.03 12.00 2.29
C LEU A 24 -17.12 13.18 2.61
N VAL A 25 -15.81 12.95 2.78
CA VAL A 25 -14.85 14.02 3.08
C VAL A 25 -14.79 15.04 1.95
N ARG A 26 -14.77 14.58 0.70
CA ARG A 26 -14.77 15.46 -0.47
C ARG A 26 -16.05 16.27 -0.59
N GLU A 27 -17.21 15.62 -0.43
CA GLU A 27 -18.50 16.27 -0.48
C GLU A 27 -18.67 17.32 0.63
N LEU A 28 -18.29 16.99 1.87
CA LEU A 28 -18.35 17.90 2.99
C LEU A 28 -17.39 19.08 2.81
N ALA A 29 -16.17 18.85 2.34
CA ALA A 29 -15.22 19.92 2.04
C ALA A 29 -15.79 20.91 1.01
N ALA A 30 -16.37 20.39 -0.07
CA ALA A 30 -17.00 21.22 -1.11
C ALA A 30 -18.14 22.09 -0.57
N ARG A 31 -19.01 21.55 0.32
CA ARG A 31 -20.06 22.31 1.01
C ARG A 31 -19.54 23.44 1.88
N HIS A 32 -18.28 23.33 2.36
CA HIS A 32 -17.60 24.37 3.12
C HIS A 32 -16.68 25.26 2.28
N GLY A 33 -16.80 25.23 0.95
CA GLY A 33 -15.96 26.01 0.04
C GLY A 33 -14.49 25.60 0.05
N LYS A 34 -14.19 24.34 0.40
CA LYS A 34 -12.85 23.77 0.49
C LYS A 34 -12.69 22.64 -0.50
N LEU A 35 -11.45 22.36 -0.88
CA LEU A 35 -11.08 21.18 -1.64
C LEU A 35 -10.41 20.17 -0.70
N ALA A 36 -10.93 18.95 -0.62
CA ALA A 36 -10.24 17.82 -0.04
C ALA A 36 -9.66 16.95 -1.15
N THR A 37 -8.43 16.51 -0.99
CA THR A 37 -7.77 15.61 -1.93
C THR A 37 -7.13 14.43 -1.21
N PHE A 38 -7.20 13.27 -1.84
CA PHE A 38 -6.48 12.05 -1.47
C PHE A 38 -5.32 11.76 -2.43
N MET A 39 -4.96 12.72 -3.28
CA MET A 39 -3.80 12.65 -4.15
C MET A 39 -2.53 12.37 -3.35
N GLY A 40 -1.70 11.43 -3.82
CA GLY A 40 -0.54 10.94 -3.09
C GLY A 40 0.45 12.01 -2.66
N ARG A 41 0.79 12.92 -3.57
CA ARG A 41 1.65 14.08 -3.30
C ARG A 41 1.12 15.32 -4.02
N PRO A 42 0.18 16.06 -3.43
CA PRO A 42 -0.40 17.24 -4.08
C PRO A 42 0.53 18.47 -4.10
N LEU A 43 1.54 18.54 -3.20
CA LEU A 43 2.42 19.70 -3.01
C LEU A 43 3.87 19.23 -2.85
N ASN A 44 4.81 19.97 -3.47
CA ASN A 44 6.23 19.63 -3.44
C ASN A 44 6.90 19.83 -2.08
N ASP A 45 6.43 20.81 -1.30
CA ASP A 45 6.97 21.21 0.00
C ASP A 45 6.28 20.55 1.20
N ARG A 46 5.39 19.56 0.97
CA ARG A 46 4.60 18.91 2.00
C ARG A 46 4.71 17.38 1.91
N GLY A 47 4.42 16.72 3.03
CA GLY A 47 4.27 15.27 3.06
C GLY A 47 3.10 14.80 2.20
N GLY A 48 3.22 13.58 1.71
CA GLY A 48 2.18 12.92 0.92
C GLY A 48 1.08 12.30 1.76
N SER A 49 0.08 11.74 1.07
CA SER A 49 -1.06 11.03 1.64
C SER A 49 -0.96 9.52 1.36
N GLY A 50 -0.98 8.71 2.40
CA GLY A 50 -0.98 7.24 2.32
C GLY A 50 -2.24 6.64 2.90
N MET A 51 -2.51 5.39 2.55
CA MET A 51 -3.56 4.56 3.11
C MET A 51 -2.92 3.30 3.72
N HIS A 52 -2.58 3.36 5.00
CA HIS A 52 -1.97 2.21 5.66
C HIS A 52 -3.02 1.13 5.93
N VAL A 53 -2.73 -0.10 5.51
CA VAL A 53 -3.62 -1.23 5.70
C VAL A 53 -3.18 -2.05 6.90
N ASN A 54 -3.94 -1.95 7.98
CA ASN A 54 -3.77 -2.80 9.15
C ASN A 54 -4.62 -4.06 8.98
N PHE A 55 -4.01 -5.24 9.13
CA PHE A 55 -4.72 -6.50 9.00
C PHE A 55 -4.24 -7.56 9.99
N SER A 56 -5.12 -8.47 10.33
CA SER A 56 -4.85 -9.71 11.07
C SER A 56 -5.86 -10.78 10.64
N PHE A 57 -5.57 -12.04 10.94
CA PHE A 57 -6.53 -13.13 10.72
C PHE A 57 -7.13 -13.59 12.04
N ARG A 58 -8.36 -14.10 11.96
CA ARG A 58 -9.05 -14.71 13.10
C ARG A 58 -9.13 -16.21 12.96
N ARG A 59 -9.05 -16.93 14.09
CA ARG A 59 -9.38 -18.35 14.18
C ARG A 59 -10.88 -18.53 14.22
N GLU A 60 -11.34 -19.77 14.07
CA GLU A 60 -12.76 -20.12 14.14
C GLU A 60 -13.39 -19.77 15.50
N ASP A 61 -12.62 -19.82 16.58
CA ASP A 61 -13.03 -19.42 17.93
C ASP A 61 -13.12 -17.88 18.13
N GLY A 62 -12.81 -17.11 17.08
CA GLY A 62 -12.80 -15.66 17.11
C GLY A 62 -11.52 -15.02 17.65
N SER A 63 -10.56 -15.81 18.16
CA SER A 63 -9.28 -15.29 18.66
C SER A 63 -8.39 -14.80 17.54
N ASN A 64 -7.48 -13.88 17.86
CA ASN A 64 -6.51 -13.34 16.90
C ASN A 64 -5.45 -14.40 16.54
N ALA A 65 -5.41 -14.82 15.28
CA ALA A 65 -4.47 -15.82 14.79
C ALA A 65 -3.01 -15.32 14.68
N PHE A 66 -2.82 -14.00 14.69
CA PHE A 66 -1.50 -13.38 14.62
C PHE A 66 -0.77 -13.37 15.95
N HIS A 67 -1.51 -13.53 17.06
CA HIS A 67 -0.90 -13.58 18.39
C HIS A 67 -0.50 -15.00 18.81
N ASP A 68 0.71 -15.11 19.35
CA ASP A 68 1.18 -16.28 20.10
C ASP A 68 1.73 -15.84 21.47
N PRO A 69 1.06 -16.19 22.58
CA PRO A 69 1.51 -15.79 23.92
C PRO A 69 2.82 -16.49 24.37
N ASN A 70 3.24 -17.55 23.67
CA ASN A 70 4.47 -18.29 23.98
C ASN A 70 5.68 -17.77 23.17
N ASP A 71 5.45 -16.96 22.16
CA ASP A 71 6.51 -16.32 21.38
C ASP A 71 7.05 -15.09 22.13
N PRO A 72 8.39 -14.89 22.22
CA PRO A 72 8.98 -13.75 22.95
C PRO A 72 8.54 -12.38 22.43
N GLU A 73 8.18 -12.27 21.14
CA GLU A 73 7.67 -11.06 20.50
C GLU A 73 6.15 -11.03 20.44
N GLY A 74 5.48 -12.11 20.87
CA GLY A 74 4.02 -12.27 20.80
C GLY A 74 3.47 -12.46 19.38
N LEU A 75 4.30 -12.92 18.43
CA LEU A 75 3.98 -13.08 17.02
C LEU A 75 3.91 -14.58 16.65
N SER A 76 2.78 -14.99 16.10
CA SER A 76 2.64 -16.37 15.62
C SER A 76 3.47 -16.62 14.35
N THR A 77 3.70 -17.89 14.03
CA THR A 77 4.29 -18.31 12.74
C THR A 77 3.49 -17.76 11.57
N LEU A 78 2.16 -17.77 11.68
CA LEU A 78 1.25 -17.20 10.66
C LEU A 78 1.53 -15.73 10.39
N THR A 79 1.81 -14.92 11.43
CA THR A 79 2.16 -13.50 11.28
C THR A 79 3.46 -13.33 10.51
N ARG A 80 4.48 -14.08 10.85
CA ARG A 80 5.80 -14.01 10.20
C ARG A 80 5.71 -14.43 8.75
N GLN A 81 5.03 -15.54 8.45
CA GLN A 81 4.80 -16.01 7.09
C GLN A 81 3.98 -15.01 6.26
N SER A 82 2.93 -14.42 6.86
CA SER A 82 2.13 -13.38 6.21
C SER A 82 2.97 -12.15 5.85
N ALA A 83 3.85 -11.70 6.76
CA ALA A 83 4.76 -10.59 6.51
C ALA A 83 5.75 -10.93 5.40
N ALA A 84 6.34 -12.13 5.41
CA ALA A 84 7.25 -12.60 4.38
C ALA A 84 6.61 -12.60 2.99
N GLY A 85 5.36 -13.10 2.88
CA GLY A 85 4.61 -13.08 1.62
C GLY A 85 4.34 -11.66 1.12
N VAL A 86 3.96 -10.73 1.99
CA VAL A 86 3.77 -9.32 1.61
C VAL A 86 5.06 -8.69 1.09
N LEU A 87 6.20 -9.00 1.69
CA LEU A 87 7.52 -8.51 1.23
C LEU A 87 7.94 -9.16 -0.08
N ALA A 88 7.71 -10.46 -0.26
CA ALA A 88 8.05 -11.19 -1.49
C ALA A 88 7.31 -10.64 -2.72
N HIS A 89 6.05 -10.21 -2.55
CA HIS A 89 5.21 -9.64 -3.61
C HIS A 89 5.20 -8.10 -3.63
N HIS A 90 6.11 -7.45 -2.89
CA HIS A 90 6.15 -5.99 -2.75
C HIS A 90 6.18 -5.25 -4.09
N THR A 91 7.09 -5.65 -4.97
CA THR A 91 7.25 -5.05 -6.31
C THR A 91 6.05 -5.36 -7.21
N GLY A 92 5.52 -6.59 -7.16
CA GLY A 92 4.33 -7.00 -7.93
C GLY A 92 3.07 -6.25 -7.54
N MET A 93 2.92 -5.89 -6.26
CA MET A 93 1.79 -5.09 -5.79
C MET A 93 1.90 -3.59 -6.11
N ALA A 94 3.05 -3.10 -6.55
CA ALA A 94 3.35 -1.66 -6.63
C ALA A 94 2.34 -0.86 -7.47
N ALA A 95 1.88 -1.40 -8.62
CA ALA A 95 0.89 -0.72 -9.46
C ALA A 95 -0.49 -0.58 -8.80
N ILE A 96 -0.84 -1.49 -7.90
CA ILE A 96 -2.10 -1.45 -7.13
C ILE A 96 -1.95 -0.48 -5.95
N MET A 97 -0.80 -0.51 -5.27
CA MET A 97 -0.49 0.37 -4.13
C MET A 97 -0.34 1.83 -4.57
N GLY A 98 0.39 2.06 -5.67
CA GLY A 98 0.58 3.36 -6.32
C GLY A 98 -0.16 3.42 -7.65
N ASN A 99 -1.48 3.52 -7.62
CA ASN A 99 -2.35 3.31 -8.77
C ASN A 99 -2.43 4.48 -9.76
N HIS A 100 -1.57 5.49 -9.65
CA HIS A 100 -1.50 6.66 -10.54
C HIS A 100 -0.09 7.27 -10.53
N VAL A 101 0.23 8.07 -11.54
CA VAL A 101 1.58 8.66 -11.71
C VAL A 101 2.07 9.38 -10.46
N ASN A 102 1.22 10.20 -9.87
CA ASN A 102 1.57 11.03 -8.71
C ASN A 102 1.90 10.21 -7.46
N ALA A 103 1.38 8.97 -7.32
CA ALA A 103 1.73 8.10 -6.21
C ALA A 103 3.24 7.83 -6.14
N PHE A 104 3.91 7.72 -7.28
CA PHE A 104 5.37 7.50 -7.36
C PHE A 104 6.19 8.74 -6.98
N LYS A 105 5.58 9.93 -6.94
CA LYS A 105 6.19 11.13 -6.36
C LYS A 105 6.24 11.07 -4.83
N ARG A 106 5.32 10.31 -4.22
CA ARG A 106 5.29 10.03 -2.78
C ARG A 106 6.21 8.84 -2.44
N LEU A 107 6.21 7.79 -3.27
CA LEU A 107 6.96 6.56 -3.06
C LEU A 107 8.43 6.74 -3.44
N GLN A 108 9.19 7.38 -2.56
CA GLN A 108 10.60 7.71 -2.74
C GLN A 108 11.45 7.13 -1.59
N PRO A 109 12.73 6.80 -1.82
CA PRO A 109 13.56 6.08 -0.84
C PRO A 109 13.71 6.79 0.51
N ASP A 110 13.73 8.12 0.52
CA ASP A 110 13.98 8.93 1.73
C ASP A 110 12.68 9.33 2.46
N MET A 111 11.56 8.75 2.05
CA MET A 111 10.25 9.04 2.65
C MET A 111 9.80 7.90 3.57
N LEU A 112 8.96 8.22 4.57
CA LEU A 112 8.38 7.24 5.50
C LEU A 112 7.15 6.54 4.88
N ASN A 113 7.34 5.81 3.80
CA ASN A 113 6.25 5.33 2.92
C ASN A 113 6.32 3.86 2.51
N GLY A 114 7.28 3.08 3.05
CA GLY A 114 7.44 1.69 2.66
C GLY A 114 7.99 1.50 1.25
N TYR A 115 9.03 2.22 0.89
CA TYR A 115 9.72 2.12 -0.40
C TYR A 115 10.48 0.80 -0.56
N TRP A 116 11.23 0.37 0.47
CA TRP A 116 12.03 -0.84 0.49
C TRP A 116 11.22 -2.03 1.02
N ALA A 117 11.44 -3.23 0.47
CA ALA A 117 10.82 -4.47 0.95
C ALA A 117 11.44 -4.93 2.28
N ILE A 118 11.19 -4.20 3.34
CA ILE A 118 11.69 -4.44 4.70
C ILE A 118 10.55 -4.40 5.71
N TRP A 119 10.77 -5.02 6.87
CA TRP A 119 9.82 -4.99 7.98
C TRP A 119 10.51 -4.60 9.29
N GLY A 120 9.72 -4.17 10.27
CA GLY A 120 10.26 -3.81 11.57
C GLY A 120 9.22 -3.59 12.65
N HIS A 121 9.69 -3.58 13.90
CA HIS A 121 8.88 -3.31 15.08
C HIS A 121 8.73 -1.80 15.26
N ASP A 122 7.49 -1.31 15.22
CA ASP A 122 7.11 0.10 15.43
C ASP A 122 7.90 1.13 14.60
N ASP A 123 8.48 0.68 13.49
CA ASP A 123 9.25 1.51 12.56
C ASP A 123 8.33 2.05 11.45
N ARG A 124 8.41 3.35 11.17
CA ARG A 124 7.60 4.01 10.14
C ARG A 124 8.28 4.08 8.78
N SER A 125 9.54 3.69 8.67
CA SER A 125 10.29 3.65 7.41
C SER A 125 10.06 2.37 6.60
N VAL A 126 9.55 1.31 7.24
CA VAL A 126 9.40 -0.02 6.63
C VAL A 126 8.10 -0.19 5.84
N THR A 127 8.09 -1.18 4.95
CA THR A 127 6.89 -1.61 4.20
C THR A 127 5.89 -2.33 5.11
N VAL A 128 6.37 -3.27 5.93
CA VAL A 128 5.53 -4.02 6.87
C VAL A 128 5.95 -3.67 8.29
N ARG A 129 5.13 -2.86 8.95
CA ARG A 129 5.33 -2.51 10.36
C ARG A 129 4.54 -3.47 11.25
N VAL A 130 5.17 -3.89 12.34
CA VAL A 130 4.52 -4.60 13.44
C VAL A 130 4.25 -3.59 14.56
N PRO A 131 3.02 -3.10 14.72
CA PRO A 131 2.69 -2.17 15.81
C PRO A 131 2.92 -2.79 17.19
N PRO A 132 3.08 -1.98 18.27
CA PRO A 132 3.43 -2.50 19.59
C PRO A 132 2.32 -3.29 20.28
N ALA A 133 1.05 -3.11 19.87
CA ALA A 133 -0.08 -3.83 20.45
C ALA A 133 0.05 -5.36 20.23
N ARG A 134 -0.31 -6.13 21.26
CA ARG A 134 -0.32 -7.59 21.27
C ARG A 134 -1.67 -8.13 21.72
N GLY A 135 -1.83 -9.45 21.78
CA GLY A 135 -3.13 -10.09 22.05
C GLY A 135 -4.09 -9.84 20.91
N GLU A 136 -5.30 -9.39 21.22
CA GLU A 136 -6.31 -9.03 20.21
C GLU A 136 -5.88 -7.88 19.29
N GLY A 137 -4.92 -7.07 19.71
CA GLY A 137 -4.38 -5.98 18.91
C GLY A 137 -3.20 -6.35 18.02
N THR A 138 -2.74 -7.59 18.03
CA THR A 138 -1.61 -8.05 17.17
C THR A 138 -2.01 -7.97 15.71
N ARG A 139 -1.22 -7.25 14.91
CA ARG A 139 -1.51 -7.01 13.50
C ARG A 139 -0.26 -6.65 12.71
N LEU A 140 -0.36 -6.72 11.41
CA LEU A 140 0.59 -6.14 10.47
C LEU A 140 0.00 -4.86 9.87
N GLU A 141 0.85 -3.89 9.62
CA GLU A 141 0.52 -2.64 8.93
C GLU A 141 1.31 -2.58 7.63
N GLN A 142 0.66 -2.74 6.49
CA GLN A 142 1.24 -2.48 5.16
C GLN A 142 1.17 -0.97 4.89
N ARG A 143 2.31 -0.34 4.54
CA ARG A 143 2.45 1.12 4.55
C ARG A 143 2.61 1.77 3.18
N THR A 144 2.76 0.99 2.11
CA THR A 144 3.05 1.49 0.77
C THR A 144 1.85 2.16 0.11
N ALA A 145 0.62 1.65 0.36
CA ALA A 145 -0.55 2.07 -0.39
C ALA A 145 -0.79 3.58 -0.33
N ASP A 146 -1.11 4.14 -1.49
CA ASP A 146 -1.48 5.53 -1.69
C ASP A 146 -2.91 5.80 -1.23
N ALA A 147 -3.17 7.02 -0.74
CA ALA A 147 -4.51 7.37 -0.25
C ALA A 147 -5.59 7.35 -1.34
N ALA A 148 -5.21 7.49 -2.62
CA ALA A 148 -6.12 7.39 -3.76
C ALA A 148 -6.27 5.95 -4.29
N ALA A 149 -5.50 4.98 -3.78
CA ALA A 149 -5.58 3.60 -4.24
C ALA A 149 -6.97 2.98 -3.98
N ASN A 150 -7.36 2.04 -4.84
CA ASN A 150 -8.64 1.35 -4.68
C ASN A 150 -8.58 0.41 -3.46
N PRO A 151 -9.38 0.62 -2.39
CA PRO A 151 -9.27 -0.14 -1.16
C PRO A 151 -9.57 -1.63 -1.33
N TYR A 152 -10.43 -1.99 -2.27
CA TYR A 152 -10.74 -3.39 -2.57
C TYR A 152 -9.56 -4.10 -3.22
N LEU A 153 -8.92 -3.47 -4.23
CA LEU A 153 -7.75 -4.04 -4.89
C LEU A 153 -6.54 -4.10 -3.95
N VAL A 154 -6.33 -3.07 -3.14
CA VAL A 154 -5.27 -3.06 -2.13
C VAL A 154 -5.48 -4.18 -1.11
N GLY A 155 -6.71 -4.32 -0.58
CA GLY A 155 -7.05 -5.41 0.33
C GLY A 155 -6.83 -6.79 -0.31
N ALA A 156 -7.30 -6.98 -1.54
CA ALA A 156 -7.12 -8.23 -2.28
C ALA A 156 -5.64 -8.58 -2.51
N ALA A 157 -4.83 -7.60 -2.92
CA ALA A 157 -3.40 -7.80 -3.15
C ALA A 157 -2.66 -8.17 -1.86
N VAL A 158 -2.87 -7.41 -0.77
CA VAL A 158 -2.23 -7.65 0.53
C VAL A 158 -2.60 -9.02 1.11
N LEU A 159 -3.89 -9.36 1.10
CA LEU A 159 -4.37 -10.63 1.66
C LEU A 159 -3.90 -11.84 0.84
N ASN A 160 -3.86 -11.74 -0.50
CA ASN A 160 -3.30 -12.81 -1.32
C ASN A 160 -1.79 -12.96 -1.12
N ALA A 161 -1.03 -11.86 -1.09
CA ALA A 161 0.40 -11.92 -0.80
C ALA A 161 0.68 -12.54 0.57
N ALA A 162 -0.07 -12.16 1.61
CA ALA A 162 0.02 -12.77 2.93
C ALA A 162 -0.30 -14.28 2.91
N ARG A 163 -1.36 -14.68 2.19
CA ARG A 163 -1.74 -16.09 1.98
C ARG A 163 -0.63 -16.88 1.32
N PHE A 164 0.01 -16.35 0.28
CA PHE A 164 1.13 -17.01 -0.40
C PHE A 164 2.30 -17.28 0.54
N GLY A 165 2.63 -16.33 1.42
CA GLY A 165 3.66 -16.53 2.42
C GLY A 165 3.35 -17.68 3.37
N VAL A 166 2.07 -17.86 3.71
CA VAL A 166 1.60 -18.97 4.57
C VAL A 166 1.62 -20.29 3.81
N GLU A 167 1.08 -20.34 2.59
CA GLU A 167 1.04 -21.54 1.75
C GLU A 167 2.43 -22.11 1.47
N ASP A 168 3.40 -21.23 1.25
CA ASP A 168 4.78 -21.61 0.94
C ASP A 168 5.66 -21.72 2.20
N ALA A 169 5.10 -21.54 3.39
CA ALA A 169 5.82 -21.50 4.67
C ALA A 169 7.05 -20.59 4.64
N MET A 170 6.91 -19.40 4.02
CA MET A 170 8.02 -18.47 3.82
C MET A 170 8.67 -18.05 5.15
N GLU A 171 9.99 -17.99 5.15
CA GLU A 171 10.75 -17.47 6.29
C GLU A 171 10.85 -15.94 6.22
N LEU A 172 10.55 -15.29 7.35
CA LEU A 172 10.75 -13.85 7.50
C LEU A 172 12.17 -13.60 8.00
N GLY A 173 12.96 -12.85 7.26
CA GLY A 173 14.28 -12.41 7.67
C GLY A 173 14.27 -11.54 8.94
N PRO A 174 15.41 -11.10 9.43
CA PRO A 174 15.48 -10.25 10.62
C PRO A 174 14.76 -8.91 10.40
N PRO A 175 14.28 -8.27 11.49
CA PRO A 175 13.68 -6.94 11.37
C PRO A 175 14.73 -5.89 11.06
N GLN A 176 14.34 -4.88 10.29
CA GLN A 176 15.16 -3.70 10.02
C GLN A 176 15.57 -3.01 11.33
N THR A 177 16.82 -2.62 11.43
CA THR A 177 17.29 -1.76 12.53
C THR A 177 16.75 -0.35 12.33
N VAL A 178 16.05 0.19 13.33
CA VAL A 178 15.49 1.54 13.30
C VAL A 178 16.58 2.57 13.01
N GLY A 179 16.39 3.39 11.98
CA GLY A 179 17.36 4.39 11.53
C GLY A 179 18.60 3.83 10.82
N GLY A 180 18.66 2.51 10.59
CA GLY A 180 19.69 1.88 9.77
C GLY A 180 19.46 2.07 8.28
N GLN A 181 20.50 1.75 7.48
CA GLN A 181 20.32 1.65 6.02
C GLN A 181 19.38 0.47 5.72
N PRO A 182 18.55 0.57 4.65
CA PRO A 182 17.67 -0.52 4.25
C PRO A 182 18.45 -1.82 4.02
N ASP A 183 17.99 -2.90 4.63
CA ASP A 183 18.58 -4.24 4.50
C ASP A 183 17.88 -5.05 3.39
N SER A 184 17.64 -4.40 2.26
CA SER A 184 17.02 -4.99 1.06
C SER A 184 17.38 -4.17 -0.16
N ASP A 185 17.66 -4.86 -1.28
CA ASP A 185 17.81 -4.24 -2.60
C ASP A 185 16.47 -4.20 -3.37
N VAL A 186 15.43 -4.83 -2.83
CA VAL A 186 14.09 -4.84 -3.43
C VAL A 186 13.33 -3.59 -3.03
N CYS A 187 12.86 -2.85 -4.03
CA CYS A 187 12.15 -1.59 -3.82
C CYS A 187 10.94 -1.44 -4.75
N ILE A 188 10.19 -0.38 -4.52
CA ILE A 188 9.12 0.05 -5.42
C ILE A 188 9.73 0.48 -6.77
N PRO A 189 9.14 0.09 -7.92
CA PRO A 189 9.52 0.58 -9.24
C PRO A 189 9.48 2.11 -9.33
N ALA A 190 10.30 2.68 -10.20
CA ALA A 190 10.50 4.13 -10.26
C ALA A 190 9.24 4.91 -10.71
N ASN A 191 8.36 4.28 -11.46
CA ASN A 191 7.17 4.92 -12.04
C ASN A 191 6.03 3.92 -12.30
N LEU A 192 4.89 4.46 -12.70
CA LEU A 192 3.68 3.66 -12.96
C LEU A 192 3.88 2.61 -14.08
N ALA A 193 4.65 2.93 -15.13
CA ALA A 193 4.87 1.97 -16.23
C ALA A 193 5.67 0.76 -15.75
N GLU A 194 6.77 0.98 -15.05
CA GLU A 194 7.58 -0.08 -14.46
C GLU A 194 6.80 -0.90 -13.43
N ALA A 195 5.96 -0.25 -12.64
CA ALA A 195 5.10 -0.92 -11.66
C ALA A 195 4.06 -1.83 -12.34
N ILE A 196 3.50 -1.41 -13.48
CA ILE A 196 2.60 -2.24 -14.28
C ILE A 196 3.36 -3.45 -14.85
N ASP A 197 4.59 -3.26 -15.33
CA ASP A 197 5.42 -4.37 -15.82
C ASP A 197 5.72 -5.37 -14.72
N ALA A 198 6.08 -4.89 -13.54
CA ALA A 198 6.33 -5.71 -12.35
C ALA A 198 5.08 -6.49 -11.90
N MET A 199 3.90 -5.86 -11.92
CA MET A 199 2.63 -6.52 -11.59
C MET A 199 2.34 -7.64 -12.59
N ASN A 200 2.49 -7.40 -13.90
CA ASN A 200 2.25 -8.43 -14.92
C ASN A 200 3.28 -9.57 -14.88
N ALA A 201 4.48 -9.32 -14.38
CA ALA A 201 5.50 -10.35 -14.18
C ALA A 201 5.22 -11.25 -12.96
N ASP A 202 4.46 -10.78 -11.98
CA ASP A 202 4.03 -11.57 -10.82
C ASP A 202 2.81 -12.43 -11.17
N THR A 203 3.06 -13.53 -11.88
CA THR A 203 2.01 -14.40 -12.43
C THR A 203 1.08 -14.96 -11.35
N ARG A 204 1.60 -15.22 -10.15
CA ARG A 204 0.80 -15.74 -9.03
C ARG A 204 -0.19 -14.68 -8.49
N LEU A 205 0.26 -13.44 -8.40
CA LEU A 205 -0.60 -12.32 -8.02
C LEU A 205 -1.65 -12.03 -9.10
N VAL A 206 -1.26 -12.07 -10.38
CA VAL A 206 -2.17 -11.92 -11.53
C VAL A 206 -3.27 -12.97 -11.49
N GLU A 207 -2.91 -14.24 -11.29
CA GLU A 207 -3.88 -15.34 -11.21
C GLU A 207 -4.86 -15.15 -10.04
N ALA A 208 -4.36 -14.75 -8.87
CA ALA A 208 -5.18 -14.54 -7.66
C ALA A 208 -6.10 -13.32 -7.72
N LEU A 209 -5.70 -12.26 -8.40
CA LEU A 209 -6.51 -11.06 -8.63
C LEU A 209 -7.53 -11.23 -9.76
N GLY A 210 -7.29 -12.20 -10.65
CA GLY A 210 -8.06 -12.46 -11.86
C GLY A 210 -7.43 -11.81 -13.09
N PRO A 211 -6.99 -12.64 -14.08
CA PRO A 211 -6.28 -12.14 -15.26
C PRO A 211 -7.03 -11.06 -16.05
N GLU A 212 -8.34 -11.21 -16.19
CA GLU A 212 -9.20 -10.22 -16.89
C GLU A 212 -9.22 -8.87 -16.19
N LEU A 213 -9.26 -8.86 -14.84
CA LEU A 213 -9.20 -7.64 -14.06
C LEU A 213 -7.84 -6.95 -14.20
N VAL A 214 -6.74 -7.75 -14.13
CA VAL A 214 -5.38 -7.23 -14.27
C VAL A 214 -5.14 -6.69 -15.68
N GLU A 215 -5.65 -7.35 -16.71
CA GLU A 215 -5.57 -6.86 -18.10
C GLU A 215 -6.30 -5.51 -18.25
N ALA A 216 -7.55 -5.40 -17.78
CA ALA A 216 -8.30 -4.16 -17.82
C ALA A 216 -7.60 -3.03 -17.06
N PHE A 217 -7.07 -3.32 -15.86
CA PHE A 217 -6.28 -2.38 -15.06
C PHE A 217 -5.02 -1.93 -15.82
N THR A 218 -4.28 -2.88 -16.41
CA THR A 218 -3.08 -2.63 -17.20
C THR A 218 -3.38 -1.67 -18.36
N ILE A 219 -4.42 -1.93 -19.15
CA ILE A 219 -4.81 -1.09 -20.30
C ILE A 219 -5.10 0.35 -19.83
N LEU A 220 -5.91 0.50 -18.78
CA LEU A 220 -6.27 1.82 -18.26
C LEU A 220 -5.05 2.59 -17.75
N LYS A 221 -4.16 1.93 -17.01
CA LYS A 221 -3.00 2.56 -16.39
C LYS A 221 -1.86 2.83 -17.36
N ARG A 222 -1.69 2.00 -18.37
CA ARG A 222 -0.79 2.29 -19.50
C ARG A 222 -1.25 3.53 -20.27
N GLY A 223 -2.53 3.62 -20.60
CA GLY A 223 -3.06 4.82 -21.26
C GLY A 223 -2.96 6.09 -20.39
N GLU A 224 -3.00 5.96 -19.05
CA GLU A 224 -2.73 7.09 -18.13
C GLU A 224 -1.25 7.52 -18.21
N TRP A 225 -0.33 6.56 -18.13
CA TRP A 225 1.10 6.82 -18.25
C TRP A 225 1.46 7.47 -19.59
N GLU A 226 0.94 6.95 -20.71
CA GLU A 226 1.19 7.49 -22.05
C GLU A 226 0.73 8.96 -22.18
N ARG A 227 -0.44 9.29 -21.64
CA ARG A 227 -0.92 10.68 -21.62
C ARG A 227 0.00 11.59 -20.80
N TYR A 228 0.48 11.11 -19.65
CA TYR A 228 1.43 11.85 -18.83
C TYR A 228 2.75 12.04 -19.56
N ALA A 229 3.34 10.97 -20.07
CA ALA A 229 4.64 10.99 -20.76
C ALA A 229 4.60 11.85 -22.05
N GLY A 230 3.46 11.92 -22.74
CA GLY A 230 3.28 12.80 -23.89
C GLY A 230 3.07 14.29 -23.55
N ALA A 231 2.83 14.61 -22.27
CA ALA A 231 2.51 15.97 -21.83
C ALA A 231 3.61 16.61 -20.96
N VAL A 232 4.56 15.83 -20.47
CA VAL A 232 5.59 16.26 -19.51
C VAL A 232 6.98 16.01 -20.12
N GLU A 233 7.87 16.99 -20.08
CA GLU A 233 9.22 16.91 -20.66
C GLU A 233 10.12 15.91 -19.91
N ASP A 234 10.04 15.88 -18.59
CA ASP A 234 10.81 14.99 -17.72
C ASP A 234 9.91 14.11 -16.86
N THR A 235 9.71 12.87 -17.28
CA THR A 235 8.92 11.87 -16.58
C THR A 235 9.63 11.29 -15.35
N SER A 236 10.94 11.52 -15.19
CA SER A 236 11.74 11.06 -14.05
C SER A 236 11.72 12.06 -12.88
N SER A 237 11.24 13.28 -13.10
CA SER A 237 11.15 14.31 -12.07
C SER A 237 10.32 13.84 -10.89
N THR A 238 10.81 14.05 -9.68
CA THR A 238 10.08 13.79 -8.44
C THR A 238 9.15 14.94 -8.03
N GLU A 239 9.18 16.07 -8.76
CA GLU A 239 8.30 17.20 -8.52
C GLU A 239 6.92 16.97 -9.16
N VAL A 240 5.91 17.50 -8.50
CA VAL A 240 4.52 17.48 -8.97
C VAL A 240 4.36 18.45 -10.12
N SER A 241 3.92 17.96 -11.27
CA SER A 241 3.70 18.76 -12.48
C SER A 241 2.30 19.41 -12.50
N ASP A 242 2.16 20.48 -13.30
CA ASP A 242 0.86 21.09 -13.57
C ASP A 242 -0.13 20.10 -14.20
N TRP A 243 0.36 19.12 -14.98
CA TRP A 243 -0.46 18.08 -15.55
C TRP A 243 -1.10 17.23 -14.45
N GLU A 244 -0.31 16.79 -13.45
CA GLU A 244 -0.82 16.00 -12.33
C GLU A 244 -1.86 16.78 -11.52
N LEU A 245 -1.62 18.05 -11.24
CA LEU A 245 -2.57 18.90 -10.53
C LEU A 245 -3.89 19.04 -11.29
N ARG A 246 -3.85 19.24 -12.62
CA ARG A 246 -5.06 19.34 -13.45
C ARG A 246 -5.79 18.02 -13.57
N TYR A 247 -5.06 16.91 -13.65
CA TYR A 247 -5.63 15.59 -13.94
C TYR A 247 -6.11 14.86 -12.68
N TYR A 248 -5.48 15.09 -11.53
CA TYR A 248 -5.78 14.34 -10.30
C TYR A 248 -6.49 15.15 -9.22
N LEU A 249 -6.09 16.42 -9.00
CA LEU A 249 -6.57 17.20 -7.87
C LEU A 249 -8.10 17.35 -7.80
N PRO A 250 -8.85 17.48 -8.91
CA PRO A 250 -10.30 17.55 -8.86
C PRO A 250 -11.00 16.22 -8.55
N TYR A 251 -10.30 15.09 -8.73
CA TYR A 251 -10.92 13.76 -8.73
C TYR A 251 -10.49 12.86 -7.57
N TYR A 252 -9.32 13.11 -6.99
CA TYR A 252 -8.78 12.32 -5.88
C TYR A 252 -8.85 12.99 -4.52
#